data_5f60668b85636e2afc572f9e760aa521
#
_entry.id   5f60668b85636e2afc572f9e760aa521
#
_cell.length_a   1.000
_cell.length_b   1.000
_cell.length_c   1.000
_cell.angle_alpha   90.00
_cell.angle_beta   90.00
_cell.angle_gamma   90.00
#
_symmetry.space_group_name_H-M   'P 1'
#
loop_
_entity.id
_entity.type
_entity.pdbx_description
1 polymer ?
#
loop_
_entity_poly.entity_id
_entity_poly.type
_entity_poly.pdbx_seq_one_letter_code
_entity_poly.pdbx_strand_id
1 'polypeptide(L)'
;MLMEDSNYTVTPKRRTPQVMDLRAVLLHPGLKCKALLMIHEECSTQIVHCDIKPQNILLDEYFTPRIADFGLAKLLLAEQTRAAQTGIRGTIGYFAPEWFRKASISVKVDVYSFGVMLLEIICCKSSVAFALGEEEAMIDWAYECYKDKKLDKLIENDEEARNDMKRLERLVIVAIWCIQEDPSLRPSMKKVTQVLEVVIEVSVPPSPSLFTSSPPSFKK
;
A
#
# COMPACT_ATOMS: atom_id res chain seq x y z
N MET A 1 -26.07 -3.33 51.18
CA MET A 1 -26.02 -2.13 50.30
C MET A 1 -24.67 -2.18 49.62
N LEU A 2 -24.62 -2.95 48.54
CA LEU A 2 -23.41 -3.20 47.76
C LEU A 2 -23.49 -2.27 46.53
N MET A 3 -22.53 -1.33 46.42
CA MET A 3 -22.37 -0.52 45.24
C MET A 3 -21.55 -1.33 44.23
N GLU A 4 -22.17 -1.68 43.10
CA GLU A 4 -21.51 -2.23 41.94
C GLU A 4 -20.87 -1.08 41.15
N ASP A 5 -19.55 -0.98 41.25
CA ASP A 5 -18.74 -0.17 40.33
C ASP A 5 -18.64 -0.92 39.00
N SER A 6 -19.55 -0.63 38.08
CA SER A 6 -19.44 -1.09 36.70
C SER A 6 -18.48 -0.19 35.93
N ASN A 7 -17.19 -0.50 35.98
CA ASN A 7 -16.20 0.03 35.07
C ASN A 7 -16.44 -0.50 33.65
N TYR A 8 -17.39 0.10 32.94
CA TYR A 8 -17.47 -0.05 31.48
C TYR A 8 -16.31 0.71 30.85
N THR A 9 -15.21 0.02 30.56
CA THR A 9 -14.21 0.49 29.61
C THR A 9 -14.87 0.55 28.25
N VAL A 10 -15.33 1.74 27.85
CA VAL A 10 -15.81 2.01 26.50
C VAL A 10 -14.60 1.86 25.58
N THR A 11 -14.45 0.68 24.97
CA THR A 11 -13.50 0.52 23.88
C THR A 11 -13.94 1.44 22.75
N PRO A 12 -13.08 2.38 22.27
CA PRO A 12 -13.45 3.29 21.19
C PRO A 12 -13.89 2.46 19.99
N LYS A 13 -15.07 2.77 19.43
CA LYS A 13 -15.61 2.11 18.24
C LYS A 13 -14.69 2.39 17.06
N ARG A 14 -13.82 1.43 16.72
CA ARG A 14 -13.06 1.44 15.49
C ARG A 14 -14.03 1.20 14.33
N ARG A 15 -13.98 2.04 13.31
CA ARG A 15 -14.76 1.86 12.09
C ARG A 15 -13.85 1.51 10.93
N THR A 16 -14.32 0.67 10.01
CA THR A 16 -13.69 0.50 8.71
C THR A 16 -13.91 1.79 7.91
N PRO A 17 -12.85 2.51 7.52
CA PRO A 17 -13.01 3.74 6.77
C PRO A 17 -13.50 3.42 5.35
N GLN A 18 -14.25 4.36 4.77
CA GLN A 18 -14.44 4.37 3.33
C GLN A 18 -13.15 4.87 2.65
N VAL A 19 -13.00 4.59 1.34
CA VAL A 19 -11.84 5.06 0.56
C VAL A 19 -11.66 6.58 0.69
N MET A 20 -12.75 7.35 0.74
CA MET A 20 -12.73 8.80 0.94
C MET A 20 -12.18 9.21 2.31
N ASP A 21 -12.49 8.48 3.40
CA ASP A 21 -11.90 8.74 4.72
C ASP A 21 -10.37 8.51 4.70
N LEU A 22 -9.92 7.43 4.05
CA LEU A 22 -8.49 7.12 3.89
C LEU A 22 -7.78 8.17 3.03
N ARG A 23 -8.46 8.70 2.01
CA ARG A 23 -7.92 9.77 1.18
C ARG A 23 -7.68 11.04 1.98
N ALA A 24 -8.65 11.47 2.78
CA ALA A 24 -8.49 12.62 3.67
C ALA A 24 -7.30 12.42 4.63
N VAL A 25 -7.13 11.20 5.16
CA VAL A 25 -5.98 10.86 6.02
C VAL A 25 -4.66 10.89 5.24
N LEU A 26 -4.63 10.36 4.00
CA LEU A 26 -3.43 10.32 3.16
C LEU A 26 -3.01 11.72 2.68
N LEU A 27 -3.98 12.57 2.37
CA LEU A 27 -3.72 13.95 1.97
C LEU A 27 -3.43 14.87 3.16
N HIS A 28 -3.65 14.41 4.41
CA HIS A 28 -3.31 15.18 5.60
C HIS A 28 -1.80 15.27 5.83
N PRO A 29 -1.23 16.44 6.19
CA PRO A 29 0.22 16.64 6.40
C PRO A 29 0.88 15.76 7.46
N GLY A 30 0.12 15.05 8.28
CA GLY A 30 0.59 14.17 9.35
C GLY A 30 0.44 12.68 9.06
N LEU A 31 0.39 12.25 7.79
CA LEU A 31 0.28 10.83 7.45
C LEU A 31 1.39 10.01 8.11
N LYS A 32 0.97 9.11 8.98
CA LYS A 32 1.89 8.20 9.68
C LYS A 32 1.67 6.78 9.16
N CYS A 33 2.44 6.35 8.15
CA CYS A 33 2.49 4.95 7.72
C CYS A 33 3.18 4.03 8.76
N LYS A 34 3.11 4.42 10.04
CA LYS A 34 3.83 3.77 11.14
C LYS A 34 3.33 2.36 11.44
N ALA A 35 2.09 2.04 11.09
CA ALA A 35 1.54 0.73 11.43
C ALA A 35 2.28 -0.41 10.70
N LEU A 36 2.53 -0.28 9.38
CA LEU A 36 3.34 -1.25 8.63
C LEU A 36 4.82 -1.20 9.03
N LEU A 37 5.37 -0.01 9.26
CA LEU A 37 6.73 0.13 9.77
C LEU A 37 6.92 -0.66 11.06
N MET A 38 5.98 -0.55 12.01
CA MET A 38 6.04 -1.23 13.30
C MET A 38 6.11 -2.75 13.14
N ILE A 39 5.22 -3.36 12.34
CA ILE A 39 5.19 -4.82 12.18
C ILE A 39 6.36 -5.36 11.35
N HIS A 40 6.93 -4.56 10.45
CA HIS A 40 8.05 -4.96 9.61
C HIS A 40 9.42 -4.77 10.25
N GLU A 41 9.61 -3.71 11.03
CA GLU A 41 10.95 -3.28 11.44
C GLU A 41 11.11 -3.01 12.95
N GLU A 42 10.02 -2.78 13.68
CA GLU A 42 10.06 -2.43 15.10
C GLU A 42 9.68 -3.60 16.04
N CYS A 43 8.95 -4.60 15.54
CA CYS A 43 8.64 -5.80 16.30
C CYS A 43 9.88 -6.71 16.42
N SER A 44 10.04 -7.37 17.56
CA SER A 44 11.10 -8.36 17.80
C SER A 44 11.04 -9.55 16.82
N THR A 45 9.84 -9.90 16.39
CA THR A 45 9.58 -10.87 15.33
C THR A 45 8.94 -10.15 14.17
N GLN A 46 9.57 -10.20 13.01
CA GLN A 46 9.05 -9.54 11.81
C GLN A 46 7.76 -10.23 11.35
N ILE A 47 6.75 -9.45 11.04
CA ILE A 47 5.43 -9.92 10.63
C ILE A 47 5.19 -9.55 9.19
N VAL A 48 4.83 -10.52 8.34
CA VAL A 48 4.27 -10.30 7.01
C VAL A 48 2.75 -10.42 7.13
N HIS A 49 2.02 -9.35 6.86
CA HIS A 49 0.57 -9.31 7.04
C HIS A 49 -0.18 -10.14 5.99
N CYS A 50 0.27 -10.10 4.75
CA CYS A 50 -0.25 -10.82 3.58
C CYS A 50 -1.62 -10.36 3.07
N ASP A 51 -2.31 -9.41 3.71
CA ASP A 51 -3.64 -8.93 3.28
C ASP A 51 -3.82 -7.42 3.52
N ILE A 52 -2.85 -6.62 3.07
CA ILE A 52 -2.93 -5.16 3.15
C ILE A 52 -3.90 -4.65 2.08
N LYS A 53 -4.97 -3.98 2.53
CA LYS A 53 -6.04 -3.39 1.71
C LYS A 53 -6.81 -2.34 2.53
N PRO A 54 -7.60 -1.45 1.89
CA PRO A 54 -8.34 -0.41 2.61
C PRO A 54 -9.24 -0.95 3.73
N GLN A 55 -9.89 -2.09 3.52
CA GLN A 55 -10.82 -2.69 4.49
C GLN A 55 -10.15 -3.15 5.78
N ASN A 56 -8.84 -3.44 5.73
CA ASN A 56 -8.04 -3.87 6.88
C ASN A 56 -7.29 -2.70 7.55
N ILE A 57 -7.52 -1.47 7.10
CA ILE A 57 -7.04 -0.26 7.76
C ILE A 57 -8.19 0.36 8.53
N LEU A 58 -8.11 0.35 9.85
CA LEU A 58 -9.10 0.98 10.72
C LEU A 58 -8.59 2.36 11.14
N LEU A 59 -9.50 3.32 11.26
CA LEU A 59 -9.19 4.62 11.85
C LEU A 59 -9.69 4.66 13.29
N ASP A 60 -8.83 5.13 14.20
CA ASP A 60 -9.25 5.44 15.56
C ASP A 60 -9.94 6.83 15.62
N GLU A 61 -10.35 7.25 16.81
CA GLU A 61 -11.03 8.54 17.04
C GLU A 61 -10.19 9.76 16.68
N TYR A 62 -8.86 9.60 16.57
CA TYR A 62 -7.91 10.64 16.17
C TYR A 62 -7.50 10.51 14.69
N PHE A 63 -8.22 9.72 13.89
CA PHE A 63 -7.90 9.40 12.50
C PHE A 63 -6.51 8.76 12.32
N THR A 64 -6.00 8.09 13.35
CA THR A 64 -4.74 7.35 13.26
C THR A 64 -5.01 5.98 12.63
N PRO A 65 -4.33 5.62 11.51
CA PRO A 65 -4.53 4.33 10.88
C PRO A 65 -3.95 3.19 11.72
N ARG A 66 -4.73 2.12 11.84
CA ARG A 66 -4.41 0.87 12.54
C ARG A 66 -4.63 -0.28 11.61
N ILE A 67 -3.65 -1.20 11.52
CA ILE A 67 -3.81 -2.44 10.75
C ILE A 67 -4.63 -3.43 11.57
N ALA A 68 -5.54 -4.12 10.90
CA ALA A 68 -6.43 -5.14 11.46
C ALA A 68 -6.40 -6.40 10.60
N ASP A 69 -7.03 -7.49 11.07
CA ASP A 69 -7.17 -8.77 10.38
C ASP A 69 -5.84 -9.47 10.07
N PHE A 70 -5.18 -9.95 11.10
CA PHE A 70 -3.95 -10.75 11.00
C PHE A 70 -4.20 -12.23 10.69
N GLY A 71 -5.39 -12.61 10.21
CA GLY A 71 -5.77 -14.00 9.93
C GLY A 71 -4.90 -14.69 8.88
N LEU A 72 -4.26 -13.93 7.99
CA LEU A 72 -3.34 -14.45 6.96
C LEU A 72 -1.87 -14.18 7.26
N ALA A 73 -1.56 -13.53 8.37
CA ALA A 73 -0.20 -13.09 8.70
C ALA A 73 0.78 -14.27 8.88
N LYS A 74 2.04 -14.01 8.57
CA LYS A 74 3.16 -14.93 8.79
C LYS A 74 4.22 -14.27 9.67
N LEU A 75 4.74 -15.04 10.61
CA LEU A 75 5.87 -14.63 11.45
C LEU A 75 7.17 -15.07 10.76
N LEU A 76 8.14 -14.17 10.67
CA LEU A 76 9.51 -14.46 10.26
C LEU A 76 10.37 -14.56 11.52
N LEU A 77 10.95 -15.73 11.77
CA LEU A 77 11.87 -15.94 12.90
C LEU A 77 13.11 -15.06 12.73
N ALA A 78 13.79 -14.73 13.85
CA ALA A 78 14.84 -13.71 13.94
C ALA A 78 15.97 -13.80 12.90
N GLU A 79 16.23 -14.99 12.33
CA GLU A 79 17.25 -15.20 11.28
C GLU A 79 16.66 -15.37 9.88
N GLN A 80 15.33 -15.25 9.75
CA GLN A 80 14.63 -15.46 8.50
C GLN A 80 14.15 -14.12 7.92
N THR A 81 14.61 -13.77 6.74
CA THR A 81 14.11 -12.62 5.98
C THR A 81 13.00 -13.02 5.01
N ARG A 82 12.70 -14.32 4.88
CA ARG A 82 11.74 -14.89 3.93
C ARG A 82 11.01 -16.08 4.50
N ALA A 83 9.73 -16.22 4.16
CA ALA A 83 8.91 -17.38 4.49
C ALA A 83 8.68 -18.28 3.27
N ALA A 84 8.58 -19.59 3.51
CA ALA A 84 8.16 -20.53 2.47
C ALA A 84 6.72 -20.22 2.02
N GLN A 85 6.50 -20.29 0.72
CA GLN A 85 5.17 -20.11 0.16
C GLN A 85 4.36 -21.39 0.35
N THR A 86 3.33 -21.34 1.21
CA THR A 86 2.40 -22.46 1.47
C THR A 86 1.09 -22.37 0.68
N GLY A 87 1.02 -21.44 -0.27
CA GLY A 87 -0.16 -21.12 -1.08
C GLY A 87 -0.31 -19.61 -1.25
N ILE A 88 -1.11 -19.19 -2.24
CA ILE A 88 -1.46 -17.78 -2.46
C ILE A 88 -2.41 -17.36 -1.36
N ARG A 89 -2.14 -16.25 -0.69
CA ARG A 89 -2.96 -15.67 0.38
C ARG A 89 -3.10 -14.18 0.19
N GLY A 90 -4.28 -13.65 0.53
CA GLY A 90 -4.59 -12.23 0.42
C GLY A 90 -5.81 -11.95 -0.46
N THR A 91 -5.96 -10.74 -0.93
CA THR A 91 -7.10 -10.27 -1.72
C THR A 91 -6.70 -10.01 -3.17
N ILE A 92 -7.52 -10.46 -4.13
CA ILE A 92 -7.34 -10.17 -5.57
C ILE A 92 -7.23 -8.66 -5.76
N GLY A 93 -6.36 -8.24 -6.67
CA GLY A 93 -6.06 -6.83 -6.94
C GLY A 93 -4.89 -6.28 -6.14
N TYR A 94 -4.49 -6.91 -5.02
CA TYR A 94 -3.38 -6.44 -4.16
C TYR A 94 -2.19 -7.42 -4.13
N PHE A 95 -2.26 -8.53 -4.85
CA PHE A 95 -1.21 -9.54 -4.85
C PHE A 95 0.09 -9.05 -5.47
N ALA A 96 1.19 -9.23 -4.75
CA ALA A 96 2.51 -9.07 -5.32
C ALA A 96 2.83 -10.18 -6.34
N PRO A 97 3.58 -9.88 -7.43
CA PRO A 97 3.87 -10.85 -8.50
C PRO A 97 4.57 -12.14 -8.02
N GLU A 98 5.36 -12.08 -6.96
CA GLU A 98 6.06 -13.24 -6.41
C GLU A 98 5.14 -14.33 -5.86
N TRP A 99 3.87 -14.01 -5.54
CA TRP A 99 2.89 -15.02 -5.15
C TRP A 99 2.63 -16.05 -6.25
N PHE A 100 2.79 -15.67 -7.51
CA PHE A 100 2.57 -16.53 -8.68
C PHE A 100 3.85 -17.24 -9.15
N ARG A 101 5.03 -16.85 -8.65
CA ARG A 101 6.34 -17.33 -9.10
C ARG A 101 6.95 -18.45 -8.25
N LYS A 102 6.21 -19.03 -7.31
CA LYS A 102 6.71 -20.02 -6.34
C LYS A 102 7.99 -19.56 -5.60
N ALA A 103 8.16 -18.27 -5.45
CA ALA A 103 9.28 -17.67 -4.74
C ALA A 103 9.00 -17.60 -3.23
N SER A 104 10.06 -17.54 -2.42
CA SER A 104 9.91 -17.23 -1.00
C SER A 104 9.40 -15.79 -0.82
N ILE A 105 8.45 -15.59 0.07
CA ILE A 105 7.85 -14.28 0.36
C ILE A 105 8.55 -13.58 1.53
N SER A 106 8.55 -12.26 1.49
CA SER A 106 9.08 -11.38 2.53
C SER A 106 8.09 -10.25 2.81
N VAL A 107 8.40 -9.34 3.71
CA VAL A 107 7.62 -8.11 3.95
C VAL A 107 7.39 -7.27 2.69
N LYS A 108 8.14 -7.54 1.61
CA LYS A 108 7.97 -6.83 0.34
C LYS A 108 6.64 -7.11 -0.37
N VAL A 109 5.93 -8.19 -0.01
CA VAL A 109 4.56 -8.42 -0.51
C VAL A 109 3.58 -7.39 0.08
N ASP A 110 3.73 -7.05 1.37
CA ASP A 110 2.91 -6.02 2.00
C ASP A 110 3.23 -4.63 1.46
N VAL A 111 4.51 -4.37 1.14
CA VAL A 111 4.93 -3.11 0.50
C VAL A 111 4.27 -2.96 -0.87
N TYR A 112 4.20 -4.04 -1.66
CA TYR A 112 3.49 -4.03 -2.94
C TYR A 112 2.00 -3.73 -2.75
N SER A 113 1.33 -4.48 -1.87
CA SER A 113 -0.09 -4.29 -1.56
C SER A 113 -0.37 -2.87 -1.06
N PHE A 114 0.55 -2.28 -0.26
CA PHE A 114 0.48 -0.89 0.16
C PHE A 114 0.55 0.08 -1.02
N GLY A 115 1.44 -0.16 -1.98
CA GLY A 115 1.56 0.65 -3.19
C GLY A 115 0.28 0.65 -4.03
N VAL A 116 -0.33 -0.54 -4.23
CA VAL A 116 -1.62 -0.68 -4.93
C VAL A 116 -2.73 0.05 -4.19
N MET A 117 -2.84 -0.17 -2.86
CA MET A 117 -3.80 0.54 -2.01
C MET A 117 -3.64 2.06 -2.10
N LEU A 118 -2.41 2.54 -2.14
CA LEU A 118 -2.12 3.97 -2.26
C LEU A 118 -2.64 4.54 -3.59
N LEU A 119 -2.43 3.83 -4.71
CA LEU A 119 -2.99 4.22 -6.01
C LEU A 119 -4.52 4.20 -6.01
N GLU A 120 -5.13 3.14 -5.45
CA GLU A 120 -6.59 3.05 -5.32
C GLU A 120 -7.17 4.26 -4.58
N ILE A 121 -6.52 4.68 -3.50
CA ILE A 121 -6.96 5.83 -2.71
C ILE A 121 -6.75 7.14 -3.48
N ILE A 122 -5.64 7.29 -4.19
CA ILE A 122 -5.37 8.48 -5.02
C ILE A 122 -6.41 8.61 -6.14
N CYS A 123 -6.66 7.51 -6.84
CA CYS A 123 -7.53 7.50 -8.02
C CYS A 123 -9.02 7.37 -7.68
N CYS A 124 -9.38 7.08 -6.42
CA CYS A 124 -10.74 6.72 -6.00
C CYS A 124 -11.36 5.58 -6.83
N LYS A 125 -10.54 4.66 -7.35
CA LYS A 125 -10.95 3.54 -8.19
C LYS A 125 -10.59 2.22 -7.53
N SER A 126 -11.42 1.19 -7.69
CA SER A 126 -11.18 -0.12 -7.07
C SER A 126 -10.10 -0.91 -7.81
N SER A 127 -9.06 -1.34 -7.09
CA SER A 127 -8.05 -2.25 -7.63
C SER A 127 -8.59 -3.62 -8.01
N VAL A 128 -9.69 -4.05 -7.38
CA VAL A 128 -10.38 -5.31 -7.69
C VAL A 128 -11.06 -5.26 -9.05
N ALA A 129 -11.74 -4.15 -9.39
CA ALA A 129 -12.37 -3.96 -10.70
C ALA A 129 -11.33 -4.04 -11.84
N PHE A 130 -10.18 -3.39 -11.65
CA PHE A 130 -9.06 -3.48 -12.60
C PHE A 130 -8.52 -4.92 -12.74
N ALA A 131 -8.38 -5.66 -11.64
CA ALA A 131 -7.87 -7.03 -11.66
C ALA A 131 -8.81 -8.01 -12.36
N LEU A 132 -10.10 -7.71 -12.42
CA LEU A 132 -11.12 -8.48 -13.15
C LEU A 132 -11.19 -8.13 -14.65
N GLY A 133 -10.37 -7.18 -15.12
CA GLY A 133 -10.29 -6.79 -16.53
C GLY A 133 -11.43 -5.87 -16.98
N GLU A 134 -12.11 -5.22 -16.04
CA GLU A 134 -13.21 -4.29 -16.34
C GLU A 134 -12.71 -2.93 -16.84
N GLU A 135 -11.43 -2.60 -16.56
CA GLU A 135 -10.76 -1.37 -16.98
C GLU A 135 -9.29 -1.65 -17.33
N GLU A 136 -8.59 -0.69 -17.95
CA GLU A 136 -7.15 -0.72 -18.18
C GLU A 136 -6.39 -0.81 -16.83
N ALA A 137 -5.30 -1.56 -16.79
CA ALA A 137 -4.56 -1.79 -15.53
C ALA A 137 -4.21 -0.47 -14.83
N MET A 138 -4.73 -0.27 -13.61
CA MET A 138 -4.55 0.96 -12.82
C MET A 138 -3.07 1.34 -12.66
N ILE A 139 -2.22 0.35 -12.50
CA ILE A 139 -0.77 0.51 -12.32
C ILE A 139 -0.15 1.15 -13.56
N ASP A 140 -0.47 0.63 -14.76
CA ASP A 140 0.09 1.12 -16.02
C ASP A 140 -0.43 2.52 -16.32
N TRP A 141 -1.73 2.75 -16.12
CA TRP A 141 -2.35 4.06 -16.28
C TRP A 141 -1.74 5.11 -15.33
N ALA A 142 -1.54 4.77 -14.05
CA ALA A 142 -0.93 5.69 -13.08
C ALA A 142 0.53 6.02 -13.47
N TYR A 143 1.28 5.02 -13.92
CA TYR A 143 2.66 5.23 -14.39
C TYR A 143 2.72 6.10 -15.64
N GLU A 144 1.84 5.89 -16.64
CA GLU A 144 1.78 6.74 -17.85
C GLU A 144 1.38 8.17 -17.50
N CYS A 145 0.41 8.37 -16.59
CA CYS A 145 0.06 9.71 -16.11
C CYS A 145 1.25 10.41 -15.41
N TYR A 146 2.02 9.67 -14.63
CA TYR A 146 3.22 10.20 -14.00
C TYR A 146 4.29 10.58 -15.03
N LYS A 147 4.61 9.69 -15.96
CA LYS A 147 5.59 9.87 -17.03
C LYS A 147 5.24 11.07 -17.93
N ASP A 148 3.98 11.20 -18.30
CA ASP A 148 3.44 12.26 -19.13
C ASP A 148 3.25 13.60 -18.37
N LYS A 149 3.51 13.65 -17.06
CA LYS A 149 3.24 14.80 -16.18
C LYS A 149 1.78 15.25 -16.16
N LYS A 150 0.85 14.28 -16.26
CA LYS A 150 -0.60 14.47 -16.29
C LYS A 150 -1.24 13.91 -15.01
N LEU A 151 -0.68 14.19 -13.85
CA LEU A 151 -1.16 13.68 -12.57
C LEU A 151 -2.57 14.18 -12.21
N ASP A 152 -2.99 15.31 -12.77
CA ASP A 152 -4.35 15.84 -12.67
C ASP A 152 -5.41 14.83 -13.11
N LYS A 153 -5.08 13.94 -14.06
CA LYS A 153 -5.98 12.87 -14.53
C LYS A 153 -6.25 11.81 -13.48
N LEU A 154 -5.34 11.61 -12.53
CA LEU A 154 -5.50 10.60 -11.46
C LEU A 154 -6.50 11.02 -10.40
N ILE A 155 -6.72 12.33 -10.24
CA ILE A 155 -7.53 12.89 -9.15
C ILE A 155 -8.89 13.43 -9.62
N GLU A 156 -9.19 13.29 -10.93
CA GLU A 156 -10.44 13.74 -11.56
C GLU A 156 -10.86 15.16 -11.09
N ASN A 157 -11.95 15.26 -10.29
CA ASN A 157 -12.51 16.53 -9.83
C ASN A 157 -12.15 16.88 -8.38
N ASP A 158 -11.07 16.35 -7.84
CA ASP A 158 -10.63 16.64 -6.47
C ASP A 158 -9.84 17.94 -6.39
N GLU A 159 -10.51 19.01 -5.98
CA GLU A 159 -9.88 20.33 -5.82
C GLU A 159 -8.86 20.35 -4.67
N GLU A 160 -9.09 19.60 -3.60
CA GLU A 160 -8.15 19.54 -2.46
C GLU A 160 -6.82 18.91 -2.87
N ALA A 161 -6.86 17.80 -3.61
CA ALA A 161 -5.66 17.17 -4.16
C ALA A 161 -4.95 18.06 -5.19
N ARG A 162 -5.69 18.88 -5.97
CA ARG A 162 -5.11 19.85 -6.92
C ARG A 162 -4.36 20.99 -6.21
N ASN A 163 -4.73 21.33 -5.01
CA ASN A 163 -4.09 22.39 -4.24
C ASN A 163 -2.67 22.01 -3.76
N ASP A 164 -2.33 20.70 -3.72
CA ASP A 164 -0.98 20.23 -3.36
C ASP A 164 -0.44 19.18 -4.33
N MET A 165 -0.21 19.60 -5.57
CA MET A 165 0.34 18.74 -6.63
C MET A 165 1.72 18.17 -6.28
N LYS A 166 2.52 18.87 -5.48
CA LYS A 166 3.84 18.35 -5.04
C LYS A 166 3.69 17.15 -4.13
N ARG A 167 2.68 17.19 -3.25
CA ARG A 167 2.38 16.07 -2.38
C ARG A 167 1.77 14.91 -3.17
N LEU A 168 0.85 15.19 -4.08
CA LEU A 168 0.29 14.18 -4.98
C LEU A 168 1.40 13.47 -5.75
N GLU A 169 2.31 14.21 -6.37
CA GLU A 169 3.45 13.65 -7.11
C GLU A 169 4.29 12.74 -6.22
N ARG A 170 4.57 13.16 -4.98
CA ARG A 170 5.32 12.35 -4.01
C ARG A 170 4.60 11.06 -3.66
N LEU A 171 3.28 11.09 -3.44
CA LEU A 171 2.47 9.91 -3.16
C LEU A 171 2.49 8.93 -4.33
N VAL A 172 2.34 9.43 -5.57
CA VAL A 172 2.39 8.63 -6.80
C VAL A 172 3.77 8.00 -6.99
N ILE A 173 4.85 8.76 -6.81
CA ILE A 173 6.23 8.24 -6.89
C ILE A 173 6.46 7.12 -5.87
N VAL A 174 6.01 7.31 -4.63
CA VAL A 174 6.12 6.28 -3.58
C VAL A 174 5.33 5.03 -3.96
N ALA A 175 4.11 5.20 -4.47
CA ALA A 175 3.29 4.07 -4.94
C ALA A 175 4.02 3.30 -6.05
N ILE A 176 4.55 3.98 -7.07
CA ILE A 176 5.28 3.36 -8.19
C ILE A 176 6.52 2.60 -7.68
N TRP A 177 7.27 3.13 -6.71
CA TRP A 177 8.37 2.40 -6.09
C TRP A 177 7.91 1.15 -5.33
N CYS A 178 6.78 1.23 -4.65
CA CYS A 178 6.25 0.09 -3.89
C CYS A 178 5.75 -1.05 -4.79
N ILE A 179 5.22 -0.74 -5.97
CA ILE A 179 4.66 -1.72 -6.91
C ILE A 179 5.66 -2.28 -7.93
N GLN A 180 6.96 -2.05 -7.75
CA GLN A 180 7.97 -2.65 -8.62
C GLN A 180 7.83 -4.17 -8.67
N GLU A 181 7.95 -4.73 -9.87
CA GLU A 181 7.82 -6.18 -10.09
C GLU A 181 8.92 -6.97 -9.35
N ASP A 182 10.15 -6.46 -9.35
CA ASP A 182 11.26 -6.99 -8.54
C ASP A 182 11.13 -6.55 -7.07
N PRO A 183 10.92 -7.48 -6.12
CA PRO A 183 10.82 -7.13 -4.69
C PRO A 183 12.05 -6.40 -4.14
N SER A 184 13.24 -6.62 -4.74
CA SER A 184 14.48 -5.98 -4.27
C SER A 184 14.51 -4.47 -4.52
N LEU A 185 13.78 -3.99 -5.52
CA LEU A 185 13.67 -2.58 -5.85
C LEU A 185 12.68 -1.84 -4.94
N ARG A 186 11.73 -2.55 -4.34
CA ARG A 186 10.74 -1.95 -3.45
C ARG A 186 11.41 -1.40 -2.19
N PRO A 187 11.07 -0.19 -1.74
CA PRO A 187 11.62 0.38 -0.51
C PRO A 187 11.25 -0.43 0.74
N SER A 188 11.93 -0.20 1.86
CA SER A 188 11.41 -0.61 3.17
C SER A 188 10.31 0.36 3.63
N MET A 189 9.44 -0.05 4.56
CA MET A 189 8.41 0.84 5.10
C MET A 189 9.00 2.04 5.84
N LYS A 190 10.18 1.89 6.44
CA LYS A 190 10.93 3.01 7.02
C LYS A 190 11.27 4.07 5.98
N LYS A 191 11.79 3.64 4.80
CA LYS A 191 12.09 4.57 3.70
C LYS A 191 10.82 5.23 3.17
N VAL A 192 9.73 4.46 2.99
CA VAL A 192 8.42 4.99 2.59
C VAL A 192 7.95 6.08 3.56
N THR A 193 7.98 5.81 4.86
CA THR A 193 7.57 6.78 5.89
C THR A 193 8.41 8.04 5.83
N GLN A 194 9.74 7.92 5.72
CA GLN A 194 10.65 9.07 5.62
C GLN A 194 10.40 9.93 4.38
N VAL A 195 10.08 9.33 3.24
CA VAL A 195 9.71 10.06 2.02
C VAL A 195 8.38 10.80 2.21
N LEU A 196 7.39 10.13 2.77
CA LEU A 196 6.06 10.73 2.98
C LEU A 196 6.08 11.84 4.04
N GLU A 197 6.94 11.74 5.05
CA GLU A 197 7.19 12.77 6.07
C GLU A 197 8.15 13.87 5.57
N VAL A 198 8.59 13.84 4.30
CA VAL A 198 9.51 14.83 3.70
C VAL A 198 10.89 14.88 4.40
N VAL A 199 11.28 13.78 5.03
CA VAL A 199 12.60 13.68 5.68
C VAL A 199 13.70 13.41 4.66
N ILE A 200 13.38 12.65 3.61
CA ILE A 200 14.31 12.32 2.51
C ILE A 200 13.65 12.59 1.16
N GLU A 201 14.47 12.93 0.18
CA GLU A 201 14.02 13.02 -1.20
C GLU A 201 13.87 11.63 -1.83
N VAL A 202 12.98 11.53 -2.81
CA VAL A 202 12.75 10.31 -3.57
C VAL A 202 13.23 10.48 -5.01
N SER A 203 13.98 9.48 -5.50
CA SER A 203 14.43 9.44 -6.90
C SER A 203 13.29 9.07 -7.84
N VAL A 204 13.45 9.39 -9.12
CA VAL A 204 12.54 8.98 -10.20
C VAL A 204 12.44 7.45 -10.23
N PRO A 205 11.24 6.86 -10.14
CA PRO A 205 11.07 5.42 -10.21
C PRO A 205 11.21 4.90 -11.64
N PRO A 206 11.75 3.69 -11.84
CA PRO A 206 11.69 3.01 -13.13
C PRO A 206 10.25 2.55 -13.43
N SER A 207 10.02 2.06 -14.68
CA SER A 207 8.74 1.42 -15.00
C SER A 207 8.48 0.24 -14.05
N PRO A 208 7.28 0.12 -13.48
CA PRO A 208 6.93 -0.98 -12.59
C PRO A 208 6.88 -2.33 -13.31
N SER A 209 6.58 -2.35 -14.62
CA SER A 209 6.46 -3.53 -15.45
C SER A 209 7.77 -3.83 -16.19
N LEU A 210 8.24 -5.09 -16.13
CA LEU A 210 9.37 -5.56 -16.92
C LEU A 210 9.00 -5.76 -18.41
N PHE A 211 7.72 -5.70 -18.77
CA PHE A 211 7.21 -6.01 -20.11
C PHE A 211 7.08 -4.81 -21.05
N THR A 212 7.57 -3.62 -20.69
CA THR A 212 7.60 -2.45 -21.61
C THR A 212 8.76 -2.48 -22.61
N SER A 213 9.60 -3.52 -22.62
CA SER A 213 10.45 -3.82 -23.77
C SER A 213 9.64 -4.62 -24.78
N SER A 214 9.37 -4.03 -25.95
CA SER A 214 8.70 -4.63 -27.11
C SER A 214 9.02 -6.12 -27.28
N PRO A 215 8.04 -6.99 -27.59
CA PRO A 215 8.33 -8.39 -27.85
C PRO A 215 9.38 -8.49 -28.97
N PRO A 216 10.35 -9.40 -28.86
CA PRO A 216 11.33 -9.58 -29.92
C PRO A 216 10.58 -9.91 -31.21
N SER A 217 10.75 -9.07 -32.23
CA SER A 217 10.21 -9.30 -33.57
C SER A 217 10.86 -10.59 -34.11
N PHE A 218 10.13 -11.69 -34.07
CA PHE A 218 10.52 -12.87 -34.83
C PHE A 218 10.40 -12.51 -36.31
N LYS A 219 11.54 -12.15 -36.93
CA LYS A 219 11.67 -12.15 -38.37
C LYS A 219 11.55 -13.59 -38.84
N LYS A 220 10.57 -13.82 -39.72
CA LYS A 220 10.46 -15.06 -40.52
C LYS A 220 11.64 -15.20 -41.47
#